data_3f9c6c6376052bf48371b9d0abd6f4e6
#
_entry.id   3f9c6c6376052bf48371b9d0abd6f4e6
#
_cell.length_a   1.000
_cell.length_b   1.000
_cell.length_c   1.000
_cell.angle_alpha   90.00
_cell.angle_beta   90.00
_cell.angle_gamma   90.00
#
_symmetry.space_group_name_H-M   'P 1'
#
loop_
_entity.id
_entity.type
_entity.pdbx_description
1 polymer ?
#
loop_
_entity_poly.entity_id
_entity_poly.type
_entity_poly.pdbx_seq_one_letter_code
_entity_poly.pdbx_strand_id
1 'polypeptide(L)'
;MNKLILASGSPRRKEFLSYLGIPFSVVIPHADESVIKDEIPSELVKRLSKLKASIVAKEYPDATVIAADTVVSLNSEILGKPKNRDEAFLMIKKLQGKTHTVYTGTTIQQNDIFRNFVCATEV
;
A
#
# COMPACT_ATOMS: atom_id res chain seq x y z
N MET A 1 18.97 -10.73 16.11
CA MET A 1 18.04 -9.60 16.01
C MET A 1 17.36 -9.59 14.64
N ASN A 2 16.05 -9.53 14.63
CA ASN A 2 15.32 -9.52 13.37
C ASN A 2 15.47 -8.15 12.69
N LYS A 3 15.76 -8.20 11.40
CA LYS A 3 15.84 -7.00 10.57
C LYS A 3 14.44 -6.50 10.24
N LEU A 4 14.24 -5.19 10.24
CA LEU A 4 12.98 -4.58 9.81
C LEU A 4 13.17 -4.03 8.40
N ILE A 5 12.26 -4.39 7.49
CA ILE A 5 12.30 -3.93 6.11
C ILE A 5 10.96 -3.29 5.75
N LEU A 6 11.02 -2.10 5.17
CA LEU A 6 9.86 -1.45 4.56
C LEU A 6 9.84 -1.81 3.07
N ALA A 7 8.84 -2.58 2.64
CA ALA A 7 8.67 -2.98 1.25
C ALA A 7 7.82 -1.95 0.51
N SER A 8 8.41 -0.79 0.22
CA SER A 8 7.68 0.31 -0.40
C SER A 8 8.62 1.30 -1.06
N GLY A 9 8.19 1.85 -2.19
CA GLY A 9 8.87 2.96 -2.84
C GLY A 9 8.33 4.34 -2.39
N SER A 10 7.38 4.38 -1.45
CA SER A 10 6.76 5.62 -1.02
C SER A 10 7.64 6.41 -0.05
N PRO A 11 8.08 7.64 -0.38
CA PRO A 11 8.85 8.48 0.55
C PRO A 11 8.06 8.81 1.81
N ARG A 12 6.74 8.97 1.70
CA ARG A 12 5.87 9.29 2.84
C ARG A 12 5.84 8.15 3.85
N ARG A 13 5.74 6.90 3.39
CA ARG A 13 5.75 5.74 4.28
C ARG A 13 7.10 5.57 4.96
N LYS A 14 8.18 5.82 4.24
CA LYS A 14 9.54 5.83 4.80
C LYS A 14 9.65 6.86 5.91
N GLU A 15 9.14 8.06 5.69
CA GLU A 15 9.14 9.13 6.68
C GLU A 15 8.35 8.74 7.92
N PHE A 16 7.13 8.22 7.77
CA PHE A 16 6.32 7.78 8.90
C PHE A 16 7.02 6.70 9.73
N LEU A 17 7.63 5.72 9.07
CA LEU A 17 8.31 4.65 9.79
C LEU A 17 9.53 5.16 10.54
N SER A 18 10.21 6.18 9.99
CA SER A 18 11.38 6.78 10.65
C SER A 18 11.04 7.43 12.00
N TYR A 19 9.80 7.87 12.18
CA TYR A 19 9.36 8.47 13.45
C TYR A 19 9.34 7.48 14.61
N LEU A 20 9.32 6.18 14.33
CA LEU A 20 9.36 5.16 15.39
C LEU A 20 10.72 5.03 16.05
N GLY A 21 11.77 5.60 15.46
CA GLY A 21 13.13 5.53 15.99
C GLY A 21 13.77 4.14 15.91
N ILE A 22 13.15 3.22 15.14
CA ILE A 22 13.67 1.87 14.96
C ILE A 22 14.41 1.80 13.63
N PRO A 23 15.65 1.27 13.60
CA PRO A 23 16.37 1.13 12.33
C PRO A 23 15.62 0.19 11.36
N PHE A 24 15.55 0.57 10.09
CA PHE A 24 14.94 -0.24 9.05
C PHE A 24 15.65 -0.02 7.72
N SER A 25 15.48 -0.98 6.81
CA SER A 25 15.94 -0.88 5.43
C SER A 25 14.74 -0.75 4.51
N VAL A 26 14.95 -0.19 3.32
CA VAL A 26 13.91 -0.06 2.30
C VAL A 26 14.25 -0.99 1.15
N VAL A 27 13.28 -1.82 0.75
CA VAL A 27 13.37 -2.67 -0.44
C VAL A 27 12.12 -2.43 -1.26
N ILE A 28 12.28 -2.05 -2.52
CA ILE A 28 11.14 -1.78 -3.39
C ILE A 28 10.79 -3.07 -4.13
N PRO A 29 9.62 -3.68 -3.85
CA PRO A 29 9.21 -4.89 -4.54
C PRO A 29 8.74 -4.60 -5.95
N HIS A 30 9.04 -5.49 -6.88
CA HIS A 30 8.48 -5.46 -8.23
C HIS A 30 7.27 -6.38 -8.24
N ALA A 31 6.08 -5.80 -8.20
CA ALA A 31 4.83 -6.53 -8.13
C ALA A 31 3.87 -6.06 -9.23
N ASP A 32 3.06 -7.00 -9.71
CA ASP A 32 1.96 -6.64 -10.61
C ASP A 32 0.83 -6.05 -9.77
N GLU A 33 0.63 -4.75 -9.87
CA GLU A 33 -0.37 -4.01 -9.12
C GLU A 33 -1.69 -3.85 -9.88
N SER A 34 -1.90 -4.66 -10.91
CA SER A 34 -3.15 -4.63 -11.69
C SER A 34 -4.36 -4.97 -10.84
N VAL A 35 -5.46 -4.26 -11.09
CA VAL A 35 -6.74 -4.54 -10.45
C VAL A 35 -7.39 -5.75 -11.11
N ILE A 36 -7.86 -6.70 -10.30
CA ILE A 36 -8.65 -7.83 -10.80
C ILE A 36 -10.06 -7.32 -11.07
N LYS A 37 -10.65 -7.74 -12.18
CA LYS A 37 -12.02 -7.34 -12.56
C LYS A 37 -12.98 -7.53 -11.39
N ASP A 38 -13.79 -6.49 -11.12
CA ASP A 38 -14.80 -6.48 -10.06
C ASP A 38 -14.23 -6.58 -8.64
N GLU A 39 -12.92 -6.38 -8.47
CA GLU A 39 -12.29 -6.37 -7.16
C GLU A 39 -12.70 -5.12 -6.38
N ILE A 40 -13.18 -5.30 -5.15
CA ILE A 40 -13.53 -4.16 -4.30
C ILE A 40 -12.28 -3.53 -3.68
N PRO A 41 -12.30 -2.20 -3.38
CA PRO A 41 -11.11 -1.49 -2.92
C PRO A 41 -10.44 -2.09 -1.68
N SER A 42 -11.22 -2.52 -0.69
CA SER A 42 -10.68 -3.13 0.54
C SER A 42 -9.93 -4.44 0.25
N GLU A 43 -10.44 -5.25 -0.65
CA GLU A 43 -9.79 -6.51 -1.04
C GLU A 43 -8.54 -6.24 -1.89
N LEU A 44 -8.59 -5.22 -2.74
CA LEU A 44 -7.45 -4.84 -3.58
C LEU A 44 -6.24 -4.45 -2.73
N VAL A 45 -6.40 -3.53 -1.78
CA VAL A 45 -5.28 -3.06 -0.95
C VAL A 45 -4.77 -4.17 -0.03
N LYS A 46 -5.66 -5.05 0.42
CA LYS A 46 -5.30 -6.20 1.22
C LYS A 46 -4.43 -7.17 0.43
N ARG A 47 -4.85 -7.48 -0.79
CA ARG A 47 -4.13 -8.37 -1.69
C ARG A 47 -2.78 -7.80 -2.10
N LEU A 48 -2.73 -6.52 -2.50
CA LEU A 48 -1.50 -5.90 -2.97
C LEU A 48 -0.47 -5.72 -1.86
N SER A 49 -0.90 -5.35 -0.65
CA SER A 49 0.03 -5.25 0.48
C SER A 49 0.62 -6.61 0.83
N LYS A 50 -0.19 -7.68 0.80
CA LYS A 50 0.29 -9.04 1.03
C LYS A 50 1.26 -9.50 -0.06
N LEU A 51 0.94 -9.20 -1.32
CA LEU A 51 1.82 -9.55 -2.44
C LEU A 51 3.18 -8.89 -2.29
N LYS A 52 3.22 -7.60 -2.02
CA LYS A 52 4.46 -6.84 -1.83
C LYS A 52 5.27 -7.38 -0.66
N ALA A 53 4.61 -7.64 0.47
CA ALA A 53 5.28 -8.18 1.65
C ALA A 53 5.86 -9.57 1.37
N SER A 54 5.11 -10.42 0.67
CA SER A 54 5.53 -11.79 0.37
C SER A 54 6.75 -11.84 -0.54
N ILE A 55 6.81 -10.96 -1.54
CA ILE A 55 7.97 -10.89 -2.44
C ILE A 55 9.25 -10.58 -1.67
N VAL A 56 9.19 -9.60 -0.78
CA VAL A 56 10.36 -9.19 0.01
C VAL A 56 10.67 -10.22 1.10
N ALA A 57 9.67 -10.77 1.77
CA ALA A 57 9.86 -11.76 2.81
C ALA A 57 10.53 -13.03 2.28
N LYS A 58 10.26 -13.39 1.04
CA LYS A 58 10.88 -14.55 0.39
C LYS A 58 12.40 -14.35 0.20
N GLU A 59 12.80 -13.10 -0.11
CA GLU A 59 14.22 -12.76 -0.29
C GLU A 59 14.96 -12.60 1.04
N TYR A 60 14.23 -12.20 2.09
CA TYR A 60 14.80 -11.92 3.41
C TYR A 60 14.04 -12.68 4.50
N PRO A 61 14.20 -14.02 4.57
CA PRO A 61 13.37 -14.85 5.45
C PRO A 61 13.51 -14.55 6.94
N ASP A 62 14.62 -13.94 7.37
CA ASP A 62 14.84 -13.60 8.78
C ASP A 62 14.36 -12.19 9.13
N ALA A 63 13.84 -11.45 8.16
CA ALA A 63 13.40 -10.09 8.38
C ALA A 63 11.90 -10.01 8.68
N THR A 64 11.52 -8.97 9.43
CA THR A 64 10.12 -8.56 9.54
C THR A 64 9.88 -7.53 8.45
N VAL A 65 8.90 -7.80 7.58
CA VAL A 65 8.60 -6.97 6.41
C VAL A 65 7.27 -6.26 6.61
N ILE A 66 7.26 -4.95 6.38
CA ILE A 66 6.03 -4.14 6.41
C ILE A 66 5.79 -3.64 5.00
N ALA A 67 4.59 -3.92 4.49
CA ALA A 67 4.14 -3.42 3.18
C ALA A 67 2.76 -2.81 3.32
N ALA A 68 2.46 -1.85 2.46
CA ALA A 68 1.15 -1.21 2.45
C ALA A 68 0.77 -0.81 1.03
N ASP A 69 -0.53 -0.70 0.80
CA ASP A 69 -1.07 -0.19 -0.44
C ASP A 69 -2.25 0.71 -0.13
N THR A 70 -2.43 1.78 -0.93
CA THR A 70 -3.49 2.76 -0.72
C THR A 70 -4.19 3.03 -2.04
N VAL A 71 -5.53 3.04 -2.02
CA VAL A 71 -6.34 3.43 -3.16
C VAL A 71 -7.44 4.38 -2.73
N VAL A 72 -7.86 5.24 -3.66
CA VAL A 72 -8.98 6.14 -3.47
C VAL A 72 -10.17 5.61 -4.23
N SER A 73 -11.34 5.57 -3.58
CA SER A 73 -12.58 5.11 -4.20
C SER A 73 -13.63 6.23 -4.19
N LEU A 74 -14.24 6.48 -5.33
CA LEU A 74 -15.35 7.40 -5.49
C LEU A 74 -16.52 6.65 -6.12
N ASN A 75 -17.64 6.53 -5.39
CA ASN A 75 -18.82 5.80 -5.86
C ASN A 75 -18.49 4.38 -6.34
N SER A 76 -17.66 3.68 -5.57
CA SER A 76 -17.17 2.32 -5.86
C SER A 76 -16.19 2.24 -7.03
N GLU A 77 -15.84 3.37 -7.64
CA GLU A 77 -14.81 3.42 -8.67
C GLU A 77 -13.44 3.58 -8.01
N ILE A 78 -12.49 2.72 -8.37
CA ILE A 78 -11.12 2.79 -7.88
C ILE A 78 -10.35 3.79 -8.72
N LEU A 79 -9.80 4.83 -8.08
CA LEU A 79 -8.97 5.82 -8.73
C LEU A 79 -7.51 5.47 -8.49
N GLY A 80 -6.81 5.09 -9.56
CA GLY A 80 -5.39 4.74 -9.51
C GLY A 80 -4.49 5.97 -9.39
N LYS A 81 -3.20 5.73 -9.32
CA LYS A 81 -2.21 6.82 -9.30
C LYS A 81 -2.21 7.54 -10.64
N PRO A 82 -2.21 8.90 -10.65
CA PRO A 82 -2.12 9.62 -11.91
C PRO A 82 -0.77 9.39 -12.58
N LYS A 83 -0.79 9.22 -13.90
CA LYS A 83 0.42 8.97 -14.68
C LYS A 83 1.15 10.27 -15.05
N ASN A 84 0.42 11.38 -15.06
CA ASN A 84 0.97 12.68 -15.43
C ASN A 84 0.15 13.80 -14.76
N ARG A 85 0.57 15.04 -15.03
CA ARG A 85 -0.07 16.23 -14.45
C ARG A 85 -1.54 16.38 -14.87
N ASP A 86 -1.86 16.06 -16.12
CA ASP A 86 -3.22 16.20 -16.66
C ASP A 86 -4.18 15.19 -15.98
N GLU A 87 -3.73 13.95 -15.80
CA GLU A 87 -4.52 12.95 -15.06
C GLU A 87 -4.71 13.35 -13.60
N ALA A 88 -3.67 13.90 -12.96
CA ALA A 88 -3.77 14.38 -11.58
C ALA A 88 -4.80 15.49 -11.46
N PHE A 89 -4.81 16.44 -12.40
CA PHE A 89 -5.77 17.54 -12.42
C PHE A 89 -7.20 17.01 -12.58
N LEU A 90 -7.43 16.07 -13.49
CA LEU A 90 -8.73 15.47 -13.70
C LEU A 90 -9.22 14.70 -12.47
N MET A 91 -8.33 14.01 -11.78
CA MET A 91 -8.67 13.31 -10.54
C MET A 91 -9.10 14.29 -9.44
N ILE A 92 -8.36 15.37 -9.25
CA ILE A 92 -8.69 16.40 -8.26
C ILE A 92 -10.06 17.01 -8.58
N LYS A 93 -10.29 17.34 -9.85
CA LYS A 93 -11.56 17.90 -10.31
C LYS A 93 -12.73 16.94 -10.06
N LYS A 94 -12.51 15.66 -10.30
CA LYS A 94 -13.51 14.61 -10.08
C LYS A 94 -13.87 14.46 -8.61
N LEU A 95 -12.89 14.60 -7.71
CA LEU A 95 -13.08 14.47 -6.26
C LEU A 95 -13.64 15.73 -5.61
N GLN A 96 -13.55 16.86 -6.27
CA GLN A 96 -13.94 18.16 -5.70
C GLN A 96 -15.42 18.20 -5.35
N GLY A 97 -15.73 18.58 -4.10
CA GLY A 97 -17.10 18.68 -3.61
C GLY A 97 -17.80 17.35 -3.38
N LYS A 98 -17.06 16.22 -3.44
CA LYS A 98 -17.62 14.89 -3.24
C LYS A 98 -16.93 14.17 -2.11
N THR A 99 -17.67 13.33 -1.40
CA THR A 99 -17.11 12.44 -0.39
C THR A 99 -16.48 11.25 -1.08
N HIS A 100 -15.24 10.95 -0.75
CA HIS A 100 -14.56 9.76 -1.25
C HIS A 100 -13.96 8.98 -0.08
N THR A 101 -13.59 7.73 -0.33
CA THR A 101 -13.01 6.86 0.68
C THR A 101 -11.59 6.49 0.30
N VAL A 102 -10.69 6.59 1.26
CA VAL A 102 -9.30 6.15 1.12
C VAL A 102 -9.15 4.82 1.84
N TYR A 103 -8.73 3.79 1.13
CA TYR A 103 -8.47 2.47 1.69
C TYR A 103 -6.98 2.23 1.75
N THR A 104 -6.50 1.79 2.90
CA THR A 104 -5.09 1.39 3.06
C THR A 104 -5.05 -0.02 3.61
N GLY A 105 -4.40 -0.91 2.86
CA GLY A 105 -4.10 -2.27 3.33
C GLY A 105 -2.67 -2.30 3.83
N THR A 106 -2.45 -3.01 4.94
CA THR A 106 -1.13 -3.16 5.54
C THR A 106 -0.89 -4.63 5.83
N THR A 107 0.30 -5.11 5.50
CA THR A 107 0.74 -6.47 5.81
C THR A 107 2.06 -6.41 6.56
N ILE A 108 2.13 -7.11 7.69
CA ILE A 108 3.36 -7.33 8.43
C ILE A 108 3.66 -8.82 8.32
N GLN A 109 4.82 -9.17 7.79
CA GLN A 109 5.14 -10.56 7.48
C GLN A 109 6.57 -10.90 7.89
N GLN A 110 6.73 -12.08 8.47
CA GLN A 110 8.04 -12.69 8.70
C GLN A 110 7.94 -14.13 8.23
N ASN A 111 8.71 -14.48 7.20
CA ASN A 111 8.67 -15.77 6.53
C ASN A 111 7.23 -16.08 6.07
N ASP A 112 6.61 -17.15 6.57
CA ASP A 112 5.24 -17.55 6.20
C ASP A 112 4.17 -17.00 7.14
N ILE A 113 4.57 -16.36 8.22
CA ILE A 113 3.64 -15.80 9.22
C ILE A 113 3.35 -14.35 8.87
N PHE A 114 2.07 -14.00 8.79
CA PHE A 114 1.69 -12.63 8.46
C PHE A 114 0.44 -12.17 9.17
N ARG A 115 0.30 -10.86 9.29
CA ARG A 115 -0.93 -10.18 9.68
C ARG A 115 -1.28 -9.17 8.60
N ASN A 116 -2.55 -9.12 8.26
CA ASN A 116 -3.05 -8.27 7.18
C ASN A 116 -4.31 -7.56 7.66
N PHE A 117 -4.36 -6.25 7.51
CA PHE A 117 -5.51 -5.46 7.93
C PHE A 117 -5.75 -4.29 6.99
N VAL A 118 -6.98 -3.77 7.01
CA VAL A 118 -7.42 -2.69 6.14
C VAL A 118 -8.02 -1.58 6.98
N CYS A 119 -7.69 -0.34 6.62
CA CYS A 119 -8.28 0.85 7.19
C CYS A 119 -8.99 1.64 6.09
N ALA A 120 -10.19 2.10 6.35
CA ALA A 120 -10.96 2.92 5.41
C ALA A 120 -11.27 4.27 6.07
N THR A 121 -11.00 5.36 5.36
CA THR A 121 -11.24 6.72 5.84
C THR A 121 -12.05 7.52 4.82
N GLU A 122 -13.17 8.08 5.23
CA GLU A 122 -13.93 9.02 4.40
C GLU A 122 -13.28 10.40 4.44
N VAL A 123 -13.24 11.03 3.29
CA VAL A 123 -12.64 12.34 3.12
C VAL A 123 -13.60 13.32 2.43
#